data_944ae3c0a1032e7a15ec908a9f03834d
#
_entry.id   944ae3c0a1032e7a15ec908a9f03834d
#
_cell.length_a   1.000
_cell.length_b   1.000
_cell.length_c   1.000
_cell.angle_alpha   90.00
_cell.angle_beta   90.00
_cell.angle_gamma   90.00
#
_symmetry.space_group_name_H-M   'P 1'
#
loop_
_entity.id
_entity.type
_entity.pdbx_description
1 polymer ?
#
loop_
_entity_poly.entity_id
_entity_poly.type
_entity_poly.pdbx_seq_one_letter_code
_entity_poly.pdbx_strand_id
1 'polypeptide(L)'
;VPMALTYGNHPATVRIVVTQGLLDRLADDEIATIYASQLGHIVYWDFAVMSLGVLVAQIPYLIYWRVSELGENFRQPFLRFVTGTIASVFYSLYWLARWMMLWLSRARIYYSDRLACEITGNPNGLSRACLKIAIGIANDIQQQGKTSYLLESFELLTPVGYRQAMTLGSLYAHTPLEPILAWDYLNPHRRWLNINNSHPLMGERLQIFNRYARYWKLEPELNLTGELTVKPQRAKLFLQGSPYFGIFLGLGMTGVLWAIGLISSLLRIRQLPLDWMWGDRSLFYGCLLIGISMGIFWRINSFFPDIKPSNLRQEAALPDLLANIAAMPVDSQPIRLQGKLLGRRGISNYLCQDLILQTATCLVKVHYFSWLGPFGNLLFNSAHPNQIAQRAIAATGWFRRGATIWIDADTLRTQAGKIYQSWHPIWSTFLAVATAGWGAYIIYRGG
;
A
#
# COMPACT_ATOMS: atom_id res chain seq x y z
N VAL A 1 -19.29 6.34 8.15
CA VAL A 1 -18.11 6.68 7.36
C VAL A 1 -18.19 8.12 6.89
N PRO A 2 -17.22 9.00 7.17
CA PRO A 2 -17.17 10.36 6.63
C PRO A 2 -16.59 10.31 5.19
N MET A 3 -17.44 10.61 4.20
CA MET A 3 -17.05 10.57 2.79
C MET A 3 -17.72 11.71 2.02
N ALA A 4 -17.00 12.26 1.04
CA ALA A 4 -17.52 13.10 -0.02
C ALA A 4 -16.95 12.60 -1.34
N LEU A 5 -17.72 12.59 -2.40
CA LEU A 5 -17.26 12.17 -3.72
C LEU A 5 -18.04 12.84 -4.83
N THR A 6 -17.38 13.07 -5.95
CA THR A 6 -17.97 13.63 -7.17
C THR A 6 -17.92 12.58 -8.26
N TYR A 7 -19.06 12.33 -8.91
CA TYR A 7 -19.16 11.39 -10.02
C TYR A 7 -20.14 11.87 -11.09
N GLY A 8 -19.96 11.40 -12.29
CA GLY A 8 -20.77 11.71 -13.44
C GLY A 8 -20.01 11.56 -14.75
N ASN A 9 -20.69 11.81 -15.86
CA ASN A 9 -20.10 11.74 -17.19
C ASN A 9 -20.07 13.10 -17.90
N HIS A 10 -20.89 14.07 -17.44
CA HIS A 10 -20.98 15.40 -18.02
C HIS A 10 -21.25 16.43 -16.92
N PRO A 11 -20.76 17.70 -17.03
CA PRO A 11 -20.97 18.72 -16.00
C PRO A 11 -22.42 19.02 -15.66
N ALA A 12 -23.35 18.87 -16.62
CA ALA A 12 -24.78 19.07 -16.38
C ALA A 12 -25.42 17.91 -15.57
N THR A 13 -24.79 16.74 -15.48
CA THR A 13 -25.29 15.54 -14.80
C THR A 13 -24.43 15.10 -13.63
N VAL A 14 -23.37 15.84 -13.35
CA VAL A 14 -22.46 15.55 -12.23
C VAL A 14 -23.18 15.68 -10.90
N ARG A 15 -22.85 14.80 -9.97
CA ARG A 15 -23.39 14.79 -8.61
C ARG A 15 -22.26 14.79 -7.60
N ILE A 16 -22.43 15.61 -6.57
CA ILE A 16 -21.63 15.57 -5.35
C ILE A 16 -22.43 14.82 -4.31
N VAL A 17 -21.87 13.74 -3.79
CA VAL A 17 -22.46 12.95 -2.71
C VAL A 17 -21.66 13.16 -1.45
N VAL A 18 -22.33 13.49 -0.37
CA VAL A 18 -21.75 13.65 0.96
C VAL A 18 -22.51 12.75 1.93
N THR A 19 -21.80 12.01 2.74
CA THR A 19 -22.41 11.13 3.73
C THR A 19 -22.80 11.91 4.98
N GLN A 20 -23.86 11.46 5.66
CA GLN A 20 -24.27 12.01 6.94
C GLN A 20 -23.11 11.98 7.95
N GLY A 21 -22.33 10.90 7.97
CA GLY A 21 -21.19 10.80 8.87
C GLY A 21 -20.06 11.83 8.63
N LEU A 22 -20.03 12.50 7.46
CA LEU A 22 -19.15 13.65 7.22
C LEU A 22 -19.80 14.92 7.80
N LEU A 23 -21.09 15.15 7.51
CA LEU A 23 -21.81 16.32 7.99
C LEU A 23 -21.86 16.41 9.52
N ASP A 24 -22.01 15.27 10.20
CA ASP A 24 -22.05 15.20 11.67
C ASP A 24 -20.70 15.53 12.35
N ARG A 25 -19.60 15.53 11.60
CA ARG A 25 -18.25 15.69 12.15
C ARG A 25 -17.57 16.99 11.81
N LEU A 26 -17.94 17.60 10.71
CA LEU A 26 -17.32 18.82 10.22
C LEU A 26 -18.15 20.03 10.59
N ALA A 27 -17.48 21.15 10.89
CA ALA A 27 -18.12 22.45 11.02
C ALA A 27 -18.51 23.02 9.64
N ASP A 28 -19.39 24.00 9.60
CA ASP A 28 -19.91 24.56 8.34
C ASP A 28 -18.80 25.12 7.44
N ASP A 29 -17.79 25.77 8.03
CA ASP A 29 -16.63 26.29 7.30
C ASP A 29 -15.76 25.15 6.70
N GLU A 30 -15.62 24.03 7.41
CA GLU A 30 -14.91 22.84 6.95
C GLU A 30 -15.70 22.10 5.86
N ILE A 31 -17.03 22.00 6.02
CA ILE A 31 -17.94 21.47 5.00
C ILE A 31 -17.82 22.28 3.71
N ALA A 32 -17.82 23.62 3.81
CA ALA A 32 -17.64 24.48 2.66
C ALA A 32 -16.33 24.23 1.91
N THR A 33 -15.22 23.99 2.62
CA THR A 33 -13.93 23.66 1.97
C THR A 33 -13.95 22.31 1.26
N ILE A 34 -14.63 21.30 1.82
CA ILE A 34 -14.78 19.99 1.17
C ILE A 34 -15.67 20.11 -0.07
N TYR A 35 -16.79 20.85 0.00
CA TYR A 35 -17.61 21.11 -1.19
C TYR A 35 -16.82 21.85 -2.28
N ALA A 36 -16.02 22.84 -1.92
CA ALA A 36 -15.17 23.57 -2.85
C ALA A 36 -14.13 22.64 -3.49
N SER A 37 -13.56 21.68 -2.74
CA SER A 37 -12.68 20.64 -3.28
C SER A 37 -13.42 19.73 -4.26
N GLN A 38 -14.65 19.32 -3.96
CA GLN A 38 -15.46 18.52 -4.88
C GLN A 38 -15.86 19.31 -6.15
N LEU A 39 -16.13 20.62 -6.04
CA LEU A 39 -16.32 21.50 -7.19
C LEU A 39 -15.07 21.58 -8.06
N GLY A 40 -13.88 21.53 -7.45
CA GLY A 40 -12.59 21.46 -8.16
C GLY A 40 -12.54 20.32 -9.16
N HIS A 41 -13.02 19.13 -8.78
CA HIS A 41 -13.10 17.98 -9.67
C HIS A 41 -14.03 18.23 -10.86
N ILE A 42 -15.08 19.04 -10.71
CA ILE A 42 -15.98 19.42 -11.80
C ILE A 42 -15.29 20.40 -12.74
N VAL A 43 -14.64 21.43 -12.20
CA VAL A 43 -13.94 22.46 -12.97
C VAL A 43 -12.82 21.86 -13.84
N TYR A 44 -12.05 20.90 -13.30
CA TYR A 44 -10.96 20.26 -14.02
C TYR A 44 -11.39 19.04 -14.86
N TRP A 45 -12.67 18.69 -14.89
CA TRP A 45 -13.22 17.57 -15.67
C TRP A 45 -12.65 16.19 -15.30
N ASP A 46 -11.91 16.09 -14.22
CA ASP A 46 -11.30 14.82 -13.80
C ASP A 46 -12.34 13.81 -13.28
N PHE A 47 -13.50 14.31 -12.82
CA PHE A 47 -14.60 13.47 -12.35
C PHE A 47 -15.09 12.49 -13.42
N ALA A 48 -15.11 12.87 -14.71
CA ALA A 48 -15.59 11.99 -15.78
C ALA A 48 -14.64 10.79 -15.98
N VAL A 49 -13.33 11.05 -16.09
CA VAL A 49 -12.32 10.01 -16.23
C VAL A 49 -12.26 9.12 -15.00
N MET A 50 -12.31 9.72 -13.81
CA MET A 50 -12.30 8.98 -12.55
C MET A 50 -13.56 8.14 -12.36
N SER A 51 -14.73 8.64 -12.74
CA SER A 51 -15.99 7.88 -12.70
C SER A 51 -15.93 6.66 -13.60
N LEU A 52 -15.41 6.80 -14.81
CA LEU A 52 -15.22 5.68 -15.74
C LEU A 52 -14.21 4.65 -15.17
N GLY A 53 -13.08 5.11 -14.67
CA GLY A 53 -12.06 4.24 -14.08
C GLY A 53 -12.58 3.49 -12.85
N VAL A 54 -13.30 4.19 -11.98
CA VAL A 54 -13.94 3.57 -10.80
C VAL A 54 -15.04 2.59 -11.23
N LEU A 55 -15.85 2.93 -12.24
CA LEU A 55 -16.86 2.01 -12.77
C LEU A 55 -16.22 0.69 -13.25
N VAL A 56 -15.13 0.78 -14.00
CA VAL A 56 -14.38 -0.41 -14.46
C VAL A 56 -13.85 -1.21 -13.27
N ALA A 57 -13.33 -0.56 -12.23
CA ALA A 57 -12.85 -1.22 -11.02
C ALA A 57 -13.99 -1.81 -10.17
N GLN A 58 -15.17 -1.18 -10.17
CA GLN A 58 -16.34 -1.64 -9.40
C GLN A 58 -16.92 -2.95 -9.92
N ILE A 59 -16.82 -3.24 -11.22
CA ILE A 59 -17.34 -4.49 -11.79
C ILE A 59 -16.70 -5.72 -11.11
N PRO A 60 -15.36 -5.91 -11.15
CA PRO A 60 -14.75 -7.04 -10.47
C PRO A 60 -14.93 -6.97 -8.94
N TYR A 61 -14.96 -5.77 -8.33
CA TYR A 61 -15.19 -5.65 -6.90
C TYR A 61 -16.60 -6.11 -6.48
N LEU A 62 -17.61 -5.78 -7.25
CA LEU A 62 -18.99 -6.22 -7.00
C LEU A 62 -19.12 -7.75 -7.15
N ILE A 63 -18.50 -8.33 -8.17
CA ILE A 63 -18.48 -9.78 -8.37
C ILE A 63 -17.78 -10.45 -7.19
N TYR A 64 -16.60 -9.96 -6.80
CA TYR A 64 -15.88 -10.44 -5.62
C TYR A 64 -16.78 -10.44 -4.37
N TRP A 65 -17.49 -9.33 -4.12
CA TRP A 65 -18.34 -9.18 -2.94
C TRP A 65 -19.51 -10.16 -2.98
N ARG A 66 -20.24 -10.24 -4.11
CA ARG A 66 -21.37 -11.15 -4.30
C ARG A 66 -20.97 -12.62 -4.19
N VAL A 67 -19.87 -12.99 -4.84
CA VAL A 67 -19.34 -14.38 -4.75
C VAL A 67 -18.93 -14.72 -3.32
N SER A 68 -18.34 -13.76 -2.59
CA SER A 68 -18.00 -13.96 -1.18
C SER A 68 -19.23 -14.19 -0.31
N GLU A 69 -20.29 -13.39 -0.46
CA GLU A 69 -21.57 -13.57 0.26
C GLU A 69 -22.21 -14.92 -0.05
N LEU A 70 -22.26 -15.31 -1.33
CA LEU A 70 -22.78 -16.62 -1.74
C LEU A 70 -21.96 -17.76 -1.14
N GLY A 71 -20.64 -17.63 -1.14
CA GLY A 71 -19.74 -18.66 -0.63
C GLY A 71 -19.85 -18.88 0.89
N GLU A 72 -20.19 -17.85 1.66
CA GLU A 72 -20.41 -17.99 3.10
C GLU A 72 -21.64 -18.85 3.44
N ASN A 73 -22.63 -18.91 2.55
CA ASN A 73 -23.83 -19.73 2.73
C ASN A 73 -23.58 -21.22 2.49
N PHE A 74 -22.48 -21.61 1.81
CA PHE A 74 -22.18 -23.00 1.56
C PHE A 74 -21.60 -23.69 2.81
N ARG A 75 -22.14 -24.85 3.16
CA ARG A 75 -21.61 -25.71 4.22
C ARG A 75 -20.45 -26.60 3.76
N GLN A 76 -20.43 -26.93 2.46
CA GLN A 76 -19.43 -27.84 1.89
C GLN A 76 -18.08 -27.15 1.73
N PRO A 77 -16.98 -27.70 2.30
CA PRO A 77 -15.64 -27.07 2.24
C PRO A 77 -15.15 -26.83 0.80
N PHE A 78 -15.46 -27.77 -0.11
CA PHE A 78 -15.08 -27.65 -1.51
C PHE A 78 -15.73 -26.43 -2.19
N LEU A 79 -17.05 -26.24 -2.01
CA LEU A 79 -17.76 -25.08 -2.59
C LEU A 79 -17.24 -23.75 -1.99
N ARG A 80 -16.92 -23.73 -0.70
CA ARG A 80 -16.28 -22.55 -0.06
C ARG A 80 -14.89 -22.28 -0.63
N PHE A 81 -14.12 -23.31 -0.92
CA PHE A 81 -12.82 -23.17 -1.58
C PHE A 81 -12.97 -22.60 -3.00
N VAL A 82 -13.86 -23.16 -3.81
CA VAL A 82 -14.11 -22.70 -5.19
C VAL A 82 -14.57 -21.23 -5.20
N THR A 83 -15.57 -20.90 -4.39
CA THR A 83 -16.07 -19.51 -4.31
C THR A 83 -15.02 -18.56 -3.74
N GLY A 84 -14.21 -18.98 -2.77
CA GLY A 84 -13.09 -18.20 -2.24
C GLY A 84 -12.01 -17.94 -3.30
N THR A 85 -11.71 -18.94 -4.14
CA THR A 85 -10.76 -18.77 -5.24
C THR A 85 -11.28 -17.80 -6.28
N ILE A 86 -12.53 -17.95 -6.72
CA ILE A 86 -13.17 -17.04 -7.67
C ILE A 86 -13.20 -15.61 -7.12
N ALA A 87 -13.64 -15.45 -5.88
CA ALA A 87 -13.65 -14.14 -5.21
C ALA A 87 -12.25 -13.51 -5.17
N SER A 88 -11.21 -14.28 -4.88
CA SER A 88 -9.82 -13.82 -4.83
C SER A 88 -9.28 -13.37 -6.19
N VAL A 89 -9.67 -14.07 -7.27
CA VAL A 89 -9.32 -13.67 -8.64
C VAL A 89 -9.95 -12.31 -8.97
N PHE A 90 -11.25 -12.13 -8.69
CA PHE A 90 -11.93 -10.86 -8.95
C PHE A 90 -11.42 -9.72 -8.06
N TYR A 91 -11.05 -10.01 -6.82
CA TYR A 91 -10.37 -9.02 -5.97
C TYR A 91 -9.01 -8.61 -6.55
N SER A 92 -8.25 -9.55 -7.11
CA SER A 92 -6.97 -9.25 -7.76
C SER A 92 -7.16 -8.40 -9.03
N LEU A 93 -8.20 -8.66 -9.81
CA LEU A 93 -8.58 -7.84 -10.97
C LEU A 93 -8.99 -6.41 -10.55
N TYR A 94 -9.76 -6.27 -9.48
CA TYR A 94 -10.07 -4.96 -8.88
C TYR A 94 -8.78 -4.20 -8.52
N TRP A 95 -7.82 -4.88 -7.89
CA TRP A 95 -6.54 -4.30 -7.51
C TRP A 95 -5.74 -3.82 -8.73
N LEU A 96 -5.75 -4.61 -9.81
CA LEU A 96 -5.09 -4.24 -11.05
C LEU A 96 -5.74 -2.99 -11.68
N ALA A 97 -7.06 -2.97 -11.80
CA ALA A 97 -7.81 -1.83 -12.31
C ALA A 97 -7.56 -0.56 -11.45
N ARG A 98 -7.63 -0.70 -10.12
CA ARG A 98 -7.31 0.37 -9.18
C ARG A 98 -5.87 0.89 -9.36
N TRP A 99 -4.91 0.00 -9.51
CA TRP A 99 -3.50 0.38 -9.65
C TRP A 99 -3.25 1.29 -10.86
N MET A 100 -3.92 1.06 -11.97
CA MET A 100 -3.83 1.89 -13.18
C MET A 100 -4.29 3.34 -12.93
N MET A 101 -5.20 3.57 -11.98
CA MET A 101 -5.77 4.88 -11.67
C MET A 101 -5.02 5.67 -10.58
N LEU A 102 -4.06 5.07 -9.88
CA LEU A 102 -3.42 5.67 -8.70
C LEU A 102 -2.71 6.99 -9.02
N TRP A 103 -2.04 7.09 -10.15
CA TRP A 103 -1.33 8.31 -10.54
C TRP A 103 -2.30 9.47 -10.75
N LEU A 104 -3.36 9.23 -11.51
CA LEU A 104 -4.39 10.24 -11.78
C LEU A 104 -5.11 10.65 -10.50
N SER A 105 -5.45 9.69 -9.65
CA SER A 105 -6.09 9.93 -8.35
C SER A 105 -5.26 10.84 -7.46
N ARG A 106 -3.94 10.69 -7.44
CA ARG A 106 -3.06 11.61 -6.68
C ARG A 106 -2.97 12.99 -7.31
N ALA A 107 -2.78 13.05 -8.63
CA ALA A 107 -2.58 14.31 -9.32
C ALA A 107 -3.80 15.25 -9.18
N ARG A 108 -5.00 14.73 -9.36
CA ARG A 108 -6.23 15.53 -9.33
C ARG A 108 -6.48 16.20 -7.97
N ILE A 109 -6.09 15.55 -6.87
CA ILE A 109 -6.30 16.07 -5.51
C ILE A 109 -5.53 17.37 -5.28
N TYR A 110 -4.31 17.50 -5.79
CA TYR A 110 -3.55 18.76 -5.65
C TYR A 110 -4.27 19.93 -6.33
N TYR A 111 -4.89 19.70 -7.49
CA TYR A 111 -5.61 20.76 -8.21
C TYR A 111 -6.92 21.12 -7.51
N SER A 112 -7.66 20.12 -7.03
CA SER A 112 -8.91 20.36 -6.30
C SER A 112 -8.68 21.04 -4.95
N ASP A 113 -7.63 20.66 -4.22
CA ASP A 113 -7.23 21.30 -2.98
C ASP A 113 -6.83 22.77 -3.18
N ARG A 114 -6.09 23.05 -4.25
CA ARG A 114 -5.74 24.42 -4.62
C ARG A 114 -6.99 25.27 -4.86
N LEU A 115 -7.89 24.78 -5.69
CA LEU A 115 -9.13 25.51 -6.00
C LEU A 115 -9.99 25.70 -4.75
N ALA A 116 -10.07 24.71 -3.87
CA ALA A 116 -10.77 24.81 -2.60
C ALA A 116 -10.21 25.95 -1.73
N CYS A 117 -8.89 26.04 -1.61
CA CYS A 117 -8.26 27.14 -0.89
C CYS A 117 -8.54 28.50 -1.55
N GLU A 118 -8.46 28.59 -2.89
CA GLU A 118 -8.70 29.84 -3.63
C GLU A 118 -10.15 30.33 -3.52
N ILE A 119 -11.14 29.44 -3.62
CA ILE A 119 -12.57 29.77 -3.55
C ILE A 119 -13.00 30.16 -2.13
N THR A 120 -12.53 29.39 -1.12
CA THR A 120 -13.01 29.57 0.25
C THR A 120 -12.17 30.58 1.05
N GLY A 121 -10.93 30.88 0.62
CA GLY A 121 -10.00 31.66 1.42
C GLY A 121 -9.64 31.00 2.77
N ASN A 122 -10.00 29.73 2.97
CA ASN A 122 -9.86 29.03 4.26
C ASN A 122 -9.04 27.73 4.17
N PRO A 123 -7.69 27.80 3.96
CA PRO A 123 -6.84 26.63 3.93
C PRO A 123 -6.78 25.89 5.28
N ASN A 124 -6.98 26.62 6.40
CA ASN A 124 -7.03 26.02 7.73
C ASN A 124 -8.29 25.17 7.92
N GLY A 125 -9.44 25.62 7.41
CA GLY A 125 -10.67 24.82 7.39
C GLY A 125 -10.49 23.51 6.61
N LEU A 126 -9.81 23.56 5.46
CA LEU A 126 -9.50 22.36 4.67
C LEU A 126 -8.54 21.43 5.42
N SER A 127 -7.55 21.99 6.13
CA SER A 127 -6.62 21.20 6.99
C SER A 127 -7.37 20.45 8.08
N ARG A 128 -8.23 21.16 8.83
CA ARG A 128 -9.06 20.56 9.88
C ARG A 128 -10.01 19.51 9.33
N ALA A 129 -10.64 19.80 8.19
CA ALA A 129 -11.55 18.86 7.53
C ALA A 129 -10.85 17.55 7.18
N CYS A 130 -9.65 17.59 6.56
CA CYS A 130 -8.87 16.41 6.21
C CYS A 130 -8.51 15.57 7.46
N LEU A 131 -8.10 16.22 8.56
CA LEU A 131 -7.76 15.55 9.82
C LEU A 131 -9.02 14.93 10.47
N LYS A 132 -10.13 15.65 10.54
CA LYS A 132 -11.39 15.12 11.11
C LYS A 132 -11.95 13.97 10.28
N ILE A 133 -11.81 14.00 8.96
CA ILE A 133 -12.17 12.87 8.10
C ILE A 133 -11.27 11.66 8.41
N ALA A 134 -9.95 11.86 8.58
CA ALA A 134 -9.04 10.77 8.94
C ALA A 134 -9.39 10.16 10.29
N ILE A 135 -9.67 10.97 11.31
CA ILE A 135 -10.14 10.52 12.63
C ILE A 135 -11.45 9.74 12.49
N GLY A 136 -12.37 10.27 11.71
CA GLY A 136 -13.66 9.63 11.47
C GLY A 136 -13.56 8.27 10.78
N ILE A 137 -12.65 8.11 9.83
CA ILE A 137 -12.37 6.83 9.17
C ILE A 137 -11.76 5.83 10.17
N ALA A 138 -10.80 6.27 10.99
CA ALA A 138 -10.20 5.42 12.02
C ALA A 138 -11.25 4.92 13.02
N ASN A 139 -12.10 5.82 13.53
CA ASN A 139 -13.18 5.49 14.44
C ASN A 139 -14.20 4.51 13.82
N ASP A 140 -14.54 4.69 12.56
CA ASP A 140 -15.46 3.79 11.83
C ASP A 140 -14.88 2.38 11.73
N ILE A 141 -13.59 2.26 11.37
CA ILE A 141 -12.90 0.96 11.32
C ILE A 141 -12.84 0.31 12.71
N GLN A 142 -12.57 1.07 13.77
CA GLN A 142 -12.57 0.58 15.14
C GLN A 142 -13.92 0.06 15.59
N GLN A 143 -14.99 0.82 15.30
CA GLN A 143 -16.35 0.47 15.68
C GLN A 143 -16.90 -0.73 14.89
N GLN A 144 -16.70 -0.74 13.58
CA GLN A 144 -17.13 -1.85 12.72
C GLN A 144 -16.23 -3.09 12.86
N GLY A 145 -15.00 -2.91 13.32
CA GLY A 145 -13.99 -3.96 13.42
C GLY A 145 -13.48 -4.48 12.08
N LYS A 146 -13.70 -3.75 10.99
CA LYS A 146 -13.30 -4.11 9.61
C LYS A 146 -13.28 -2.88 8.73
N THR A 147 -12.61 -2.96 7.59
CA THR A 147 -12.74 -1.96 6.53
C THR A 147 -14.11 -2.10 5.86
N SER A 148 -14.88 -1.01 5.80
CA SER A 148 -16.20 -1.01 5.18
C SER A 148 -16.11 -1.14 3.65
N TYR A 149 -17.16 -1.70 3.04
CA TYR A 149 -17.31 -1.78 1.57
C TYR A 149 -17.11 -0.41 0.91
N LEU A 150 -17.77 0.62 1.44
CA LEU A 150 -17.74 1.97 0.86
C LEU A 150 -16.32 2.58 0.87
N LEU A 151 -15.57 2.41 1.96
CA LEU A 151 -14.20 2.92 2.07
C LEU A 151 -13.26 2.29 1.05
N GLU A 152 -13.37 0.98 0.83
CA GLU A 152 -12.48 0.29 -0.09
C GLU A 152 -12.87 0.52 -1.55
N SER A 153 -14.17 0.41 -1.87
CA SER A 153 -14.66 0.48 -3.25
C SER A 153 -14.58 1.88 -3.87
N PHE A 154 -14.80 2.93 -3.08
CA PHE A 154 -14.78 4.32 -3.55
C PHE A 154 -13.53 5.10 -3.12
N GLU A 155 -12.50 4.43 -2.62
CA GLU A 155 -11.26 5.07 -2.15
C GLU A 155 -10.70 6.10 -3.15
N LEU A 156 -10.75 5.78 -4.44
CA LEU A 156 -10.20 6.66 -5.48
C LEU A 156 -10.94 7.99 -5.65
N LEU A 157 -12.18 8.10 -5.17
CA LEU A 157 -13.01 9.31 -5.29
C LEU A 157 -13.06 10.14 -4.01
N THR A 158 -12.65 9.57 -2.87
CA THR A 158 -12.71 10.24 -1.57
C THR A 158 -11.66 11.33 -1.44
N PRO A 159 -11.85 12.35 -0.57
CA PRO A 159 -10.87 13.41 -0.37
C PRO A 159 -9.65 12.95 0.45
N VAL A 160 -9.77 11.85 1.20
CA VAL A 160 -8.72 11.29 2.06
C VAL A 160 -8.65 9.77 1.89
N GLY A 161 -7.46 9.23 1.66
CA GLY A 161 -7.22 7.80 1.51
C GLY A 161 -7.30 7.06 2.84
N TYR A 162 -8.16 6.04 2.93
CA TYR A 162 -8.41 5.34 4.19
C TYR A 162 -7.19 4.66 4.80
N ARG A 163 -6.22 4.25 3.97
CA ARG A 163 -5.00 3.57 4.43
C ARG A 163 -4.08 4.45 5.27
N GLN A 164 -3.94 5.72 4.87
CA GLN A 164 -3.22 6.70 5.67
C GLN A 164 -4.09 7.17 6.83
N ALA A 165 -5.37 7.42 6.55
CA ALA A 165 -6.34 7.94 7.51
C ALA A 165 -6.49 7.03 8.74
N MET A 166 -6.54 5.70 8.57
CA MET A 166 -6.72 4.80 9.70
C MET A 166 -5.61 4.91 10.73
N THR A 167 -4.34 5.01 10.31
CA THR A 167 -3.21 5.12 11.24
C THR A 167 -3.10 6.52 11.81
N LEU A 168 -3.14 7.56 10.98
CA LEU A 168 -3.03 8.96 11.43
C LEU A 168 -4.21 9.36 12.31
N GLY A 169 -5.44 9.00 11.92
CA GLY A 169 -6.64 9.31 12.67
C GLY A 169 -6.72 8.62 14.03
N SER A 170 -6.18 7.39 14.13
CA SER A 170 -6.12 6.69 15.41
C SER A 170 -5.03 7.22 16.35
N LEU A 171 -3.94 7.75 15.81
CA LEU A 171 -2.84 8.34 16.59
C LEU A 171 -3.18 9.71 17.17
N TYR A 172 -4.09 10.44 16.56
CA TYR A 172 -4.41 11.84 16.91
C TYR A 172 -4.69 12.06 18.41
N ALA A 173 -5.37 11.12 19.04
CA ALA A 173 -5.72 11.22 20.47
C ALA A 173 -4.56 10.90 21.43
N HIS A 174 -3.47 10.30 20.92
CA HIS A 174 -2.42 9.72 21.77
C HIS A 174 -1.05 10.35 21.58
N THR A 175 -0.82 11.03 20.44
CA THR A 175 0.52 11.50 20.07
C THR A 175 0.43 12.78 19.23
N PRO A 176 1.34 13.76 19.42
CA PRO A 176 1.44 14.90 18.50
C PRO A 176 1.65 14.41 17.06
N LEU A 177 0.87 14.93 16.11
CA LEU A 177 0.95 14.49 14.72
C LEU A 177 2.10 15.13 13.95
N GLU A 178 2.57 16.31 14.35
CA GLU A 178 3.57 17.08 13.62
C GLU A 178 4.86 16.28 13.34
N PRO A 179 5.46 15.55 14.32
CA PRO A 179 6.65 14.75 14.07
C PRO A 179 6.38 13.57 13.10
N ILE A 180 5.17 13.01 13.16
CA ILE A 180 4.77 11.88 12.31
C ILE A 180 4.53 12.36 10.88
N LEU A 181 3.85 13.49 10.72
CA LEU A 181 3.58 14.13 9.43
C LEU A 181 4.87 14.68 8.78
N ALA A 182 5.92 14.97 9.58
CA ALA A 182 7.20 15.44 9.07
C ALA A 182 7.82 14.48 8.06
N TRP A 183 7.64 13.17 8.21
CA TRP A 183 8.07 12.18 7.25
C TRP A 183 7.47 12.44 5.85
N ASP A 184 6.22 12.83 5.78
CA ASP A 184 5.46 12.98 4.54
C ASP A 184 5.98 14.10 3.64
N TYR A 185 6.64 15.12 4.20
CA TYR A 185 7.16 16.25 3.42
C TYR A 185 8.68 16.43 3.51
N LEU A 186 9.35 15.83 4.49
CA LEU A 186 10.81 15.91 4.66
C LEU A 186 11.56 14.68 4.15
N ASN A 187 10.91 13.51 4.01
CA ASN A 187 11.62 12.34 3.50
C ASN A 187 12.01 12.54 2.02
N PRO A 188 13.30 12.41 1.66
CA PRO A 188 13.76 12.65 0.28
C PRO A 188 13.21 11.66 -0.74
N HIS A 189 12.79 10.47 -0.29
CA HIS A 189 12.27 9.39 -1.13
C HIS A 189 10.75 9.26 -1.11
N ARG A 190 10.02 10.16 -0.44
CA ARG A 190 8.57 10.11 -0.26
C ARG A 190 7.79 9.92 -1.56
N ARG A 191 8.20 10.56 -2.66
CA ARG A 191 7.53 10.46 -3.96
C ARG A 191 7.56 9.04 -4.52
N TRP A 192 8.70 8.35 -4.42
CA TRP A 192 8.85 6.95 -4.81
C TRP A 192 8.07 6.01 -3.92
N LEU A 193 8.08 6.26 -2.62
CA LEU A 193 7.37 5.44 -1.65
C LEU A 193 5.85 5.64 -1.70
N ASN A 194 5.38 6.74 -2.31
CA ASN A 194 3.96 7.05 -2.48
C ASN A 194 3.36 6.52 -3.79
N ILE A 195 4.13 5.86 -4.65
CA ILE A 195 3.67 5.40 -5.98
C ILE A 195 2.43 4.50 -5.90
N ASN A 196 2.34 3.64 -4.89
CA ASN A 196 1.27 2.67 -4.70
C ASN A 196 0.07 3.21 -3.89
N ASN A 197 0.08 4.48 -3.51
CA ASN A 197 -1.03 5.11 -2.81
C ASN A 197 -2.00 5.80 -3.76
N SER A 198 -3.26 5.80 -3.38
CA SER A 198 -4.34 6.48 -4.10
C SER A 198 -4.33 8.00 -3.89
N HIS A 199 -3.78 8.47 -2.79
CA HIS A 199 -3.81 9.87 -2.36
C HIS A 199 -2.41 10.43 -2.16
N PRO A 200 -2.24 11.77 -2.28
CA PRO A 200 -1.06 12.44 -1.80
C PRO A 200 -0.87 12.20 -0.31
N LEU A 201 0.38 12.32 0.16
CA LEU A 201 0.70 12.20 1.57
C LEU A 201 0.01 13.30 2.38
N MET A 202 -0.57 12.94 3.52
CA MET A 202 -1.34 13.88 4.34
C MET A 202 -0.47 15.06 4.79
N GLY A 203 0.73 14.81 5.30
CA GLY A 203 1.63 15.88 5.73
C GLY A 203 2.09 16.79 4.58
N GLU A 204 2.26 16.27 3.36
CA GLU A 204 2.56 17.09 2.18
C GLU A 204 1.39 18.02 1.82
N ARG A 205 0.15 17.52 1.86
CA ARG A 205 -1.06 18.34 1.64
C ARG A 205 -1.19 19.44 2.68
N LEU A 206 -1.09 19.08 3.96
CA LEU A 206 -1.20 20.05 5.08
C LEU A 206 -0.08 21.09 5.03
N GLN A 207 1.12 20.72 4.59
CA GLN A 207 2.20 21.70 4.38
C GLN A 207 1.86 22.68 3.23
N ILE A 208 1.22 22.20 2.15
CA ILE A 208 0.76 23.07 1.06
C ILE A 208 -0.32 24.04 1.59
N PHE A 209 -1.28 23.57 2.39
CA PHE A 209 -2.29 24.43 3.00
C PHE A 209 -1.67 25.48 3.94
N ASN A 210 -0.66 25.10 4.71
CA ASN A 210 0.10 26.05 5.54
C ASN A 210 0.80 27.13 4.71
N ARG A 211 1.30 26.80 3.50
CA ARG A 211 1.87 27.81 2.59
C ARG A 211 0.80 28.80 2.12
N TYR A 212 -0.40 28.34 1.79
CA TYR A 212 -1.52 29.23 1.46
C TYR A 212 -1.94 30.09 2.66
N ALA A 213 -2.03 29.51 3.86
CA ALA A 213 -2.33 30.28 5.08
C ALA A 213 -1.33 31.42 5.30
N ARG A 214 -0.03 31.12 5.24
CA ARG A 214 1.02 32.14 5.36
C ARG A 214 0.97 33.19 4.26
N TYR A 215 0.72 32.79 3.02
CA TYR A 215 0.58 33.73 1.90
C TYR A 215 -0.56 34.73 2.13
N TRP A 216 -1.66 34.27 2.74
CA TRP A 216 -2.80 35.14 3.12
C TRP A 216 -2.68 35.74 4.53
N LYS A 217 -1.51 35.64 5.16
CA LYS A 217 -1.23 36.17 6.51
C LYS A 217 -2.14 35.58 7.60
N LEU A 218 -2.57 34.33 7.43
CA LEU A 218 -3.26 33.56 8.43
C LEU A 218 -2.26 32.73 9.24
N GLU A 219 -2.57 32.50 10.52
CA GLU A 219 -1.80 31.54 11.33
C GLU A 219 -2.08 30.12 10.87
N PRO A 220 -1.05 29.31 10.56
CA PRO A 220 -1.25 27.92 10.16
C PRO A 220 -1.84 27.07 11.27
N GLU A 221 -2.72 26.14 10.93
CA GLU A 221 -3.35 25.20 11.87
C GLU A 221 -2.34 24.27 12.58
N LEU A 222 -1.27 23.88 11.89
CA LEU A 222 -0.21 23.01 12.39
C LEU A 222 1.16 23.65 12.16
N ASN A 223 2.06 23.50 13.10
CA ASN A 223 3.43 23.97 12.97
C ASN A 223 4.29 22.97 12.18
N LEU A 224 3.98 22.83 10.89
CA LEU A 224 4.76 22.00 9.98
C LEU A 224 5.97 22.78 9.47
N THR A 225 6.94 22.99 10.34
CA THR A 225 8.20 23.65 10.04
C THR A 225 9.31 22.61 10.02
N GLY A 226 10.19 22.68 9.06
CA GLY A 226 11.37 21.83 8.98
C GLY A 226 12.08 22.04 7.64
N GLU A 227 13.38 22.13 7.70
CA GLU A 227 14.22 22.11 6.51
C GLU A 227 14.62 20.67 6.19
N LEU A 228 14.87 20.39 4.92
CA LEU A 228 15.38 19.10 4.44
C LEU A 228 16.78 18.84 5.02
N THR A 229 16.85 18.36 6.25
CA THR A 229 18.10 18.01 6.92
C THR A 229 18.58 16.60 6.59
N VAL A 230 17.69 15.76 6.04
CA VAL A 230 17.99 14.37 5.74
C VAL A 230 18.62 14.24 4.35
N LYS A 231 19.88 13.83 4.30
CA LYS A 231 20.56 13.53 3.03
C LYS A 231 19.94 12.29 2.36
N PRO A 232 19.77 12.30 1.01
CA PRO A 232 19.26 11.16 0.28
C PRO A 232 20.16 9.93 0.46
N GLN A 233 19.60 8.84 0.99
CA GLN A 233 20.33 7.58 1.20
C GLN A 233 20.20 6.70 -0.05
N ARG A 234 21.03 6.97 -1.06
CA ARG A 234 20.99 6.26 -2.36
C ARG A 234 21.11 4.75 -2.23
N ALA A 235 21.99 4.27 -1.33
CA ALA A 235 22.17 2.83 -1.09
C ALA A 235 20.88 2.15 -0.59
N LYS A 236 20.14 2.80 0.32
CA LYS A 236 18.86 2.26 0.79
C LYS A 236 17.77 2.30 -0.28
N LEU A 237 17.75 3.36 -1.09
CA LEU A 237 16.81 3.44 -2.22
C LEU A 237 17.10 2.33 -3.23
N PHE A 238 18.38 2.09 -3.54
CA PHE A 238 18.79 0.98 -4.39
C PHE A 238 18.37 -0.36 -3.81
N LEU A 239 18.59 -0.57 -2.52
CA LEU A 239 18.20 -1.80 -1.84
C LEU A 239 16.65 -1.97 -1.81
N GLN A 240 15.90 -0.88 -1.58
CA GLN A 240 14.43 -0.89 -1.64
C GLN A 240 13.93 -1.29 -3.04
N GLY A 241 14.55 -0.77 -4.08
CA GLY A 241 14.19 -1.01 -5.48
C GLY A 241 14.91 -2.17 -6.16
N SER A 242 15.73 -2.94 -5.43
CA SER A 242 16.62 -3.95 -6.00
C SER A 242 15.94 -4.99 -6.92
N PRO A 243 14.69 -5.46 -6.70
CA PRO A 243 14.03 -6.34 -7.67
C PRO A 243 13.80 -5.68 -9.04
N TYR A 244 13.52 -4.38 -9.05
CA TYR A 244 13.36 -3.62 -10.29
C TYR A 244 14.71 -3.31 -10.95
N PHE A 245 15.74 -3.00 -10.16
CA PHE A 245 17.11 -2.85 -10.67
C PHE A 245 17.70 -4.16 -11.17
N GLY A 246 17.20 -5.30 -10.68
CA GLY A 246 17.50 -6.62 -11.20
C GLY A 246 17.17 -6.78 -12.69
N ILE A 247 16.17 -6.06 -13.20
CA ILE A 247 15.85 -6.00 -14.64
C ILE A 247 17.05 -5.43 -15.42
N PHE A 248 17.62 -4.31 -14.98
CA PHE A 248 18.80 -3.72 -15.62
C PHE A 248 20.03 -4.60 -15.51
N LEU A 249 20.18 -5.31 -14.39
CA LEU A 249 21.24 -6.30 -14.22
C LEU A 249 21.08 -7.44 -15.24
N GLY A 250 19.86 -7.97 -15.41
CA GLY A 250 19.54 -8.99 -16.40
C GLY A 250 19.81 -8.53 -17.83
N LEU A 251 19.43 -7.29 -18.18
CA LEU A 251 19.76 -6.68 -19.48
C LEU A 251 21.27 -6.55 -19.68
N GLY A 252 22.01 -6.13 -18.65
CA GLY A 252 23.47 -6.07 -18.68
C GLY A 252 24.12 -7.44 -18.91
N MET A 253 23.64 -8.47 -18.21
CA MET A 253 24.07 -9.86 -18.41
C MET A 253 23.81 -10.32 -19.85
N THR A 254 22.61 -10.06 -20.38
CA THR A 254 22.27 -10.37 -21.79
C THR A 254 23.24 -9.68 -22.74
N GLY A 255 23.48 -8.38 -22.55
CA GLY A 255 24.37 -7.60 -23.40
C GLY A 255 25.82 -8.17 -23.40
N VAL A 256 26.32 -8.56 -22.22
CA VAL A 256 27.65 -9.21 -22.10
C VAL A 256 27.68 -10.55 -22.83
N LEU A 257 26.69 -11.42 -22.65
CA LEU A 257 26.62 -12.72 -23.29
C LEU A 257 26.48 -12.59 -24.81
N TRP A 258 25.66 -11.65 -25.30
CA TRP A 258 25.55 -11.35 -26.72
C TRP A 258 26.86 -10.82 -27.31
N ALA A 259 27.57 -9.94 -26.58
CA ALA A 259 28.88 -9.47 -27.00
C ALA A 259 29.91 -10.60 -27.11
N ILE A 260 29.91 -11.54 -26.15
CA ILE A 260 30.76 -12.75 -26.21
C ILE A 260 30.41 -13.60 -27.45
N GLY A 261 29.13 -13.83 -27.73
CA GLY A 261 28.68 -14.56 -28.91
C GLY A 261 29.10 -13.88 -30.20
N LEU A 262 28.95 -12.56 -30.29
CA LEU A 262 29.38 -11.76 -31.44
C LEU A 262 30.90 -11.85 -31.66
N ILE A 263 31.71 -11.71 -30.60
CA ILE A 263 33.17 -11.82 -30.68
C ILE A 263 33.55 -13.21 -31.11
N SER A 264 32.93 -14.28 -30.57
CA SER A 264 33.17 -15.66 -30.98
C SER A 264 32.88 -15.85 -32.48
N SER A 265 31.78 -15.32 -32.96
CA SER A 265 31.40 -15.40 -34.37
C SER A 265 32.37 -14.65 -35.29
N LEU A 266 32.82 -13.46 -34.90
CA LEU A 266 33.76 -12.64 -35.67
C LEU A 266 35.17 -13.25 -35.72
N LEU A 267 35.65 -13.79 -34.58
CA LEU A 267 36.96 -14.38 -34.47
C LEU A 267 37.03 -15.85 -34.93
N ARG A 268 35.89 -16.42 -35.31
CA ARG A 268 35.71 -17.81 -35.73
C ARG A 268 36.46 -18.82 -34.78
N ILE A 269 36.27 -18.64 -33.49
CA ILE A 269 36.93 -19.47 -32.46
C ILE A 269 36.30 -20.88 -32.49
N ARG A 270 36.92 -21.77 -33.27
CA ARG A 270 36.46 -23.17 -33.44
C ARG A 270 36.42 -24.01 -32.16
N GLN A 271 37.19 -23.62 -31.15
CA GLN A 271 37.33 -24.41 -29.88
C GLN A 271 36.19 -24.12 -28.89
N LEU A 272 35.49 -23.02 -29.01
CA LEU A 272 34.35 -22.61 -28.14
C LEU A 272 33.24 -22.06 -29.00
N PRO A 273 32.29 -22.90 -29.45
CA PRO A 273 31.17 -22.45 -30.29
C PRO A 273 30.17 -21.67 -29.43
N LEU A 274 30.45 -20.39 -29.18
CA LEU A 274 29.60 -19.48 -28.39
C LEU A 274 28.80 -18.51 -29.29
N ASP A 275 28.88 -18.70 -30.61
CA ASP A 275 28.21 -17.90 -31.63
C ASP A 275 26.66 -17.94 -31.51
N TRP A 276 26.11 -19.06 -31.02
CA TRP A 276 24.70 -19.21 -30.74
C TRP A 276 24.15 -18.18 -29.73
N MET A 277 25.03 -17.64 -28.86
CA MET A 277 24.62 -16.65 -27.87
C MET A 277 24.23 -15.31 -28.50
N TRP A 278 24.72 -14.99 -29.72
CA TRP A 278 24.45 -13.72 -30.36
C TRP A 278 22.99 -13.60 -30.81
N GLY A 279 22.26 -12.64 -30.22
CA GLY A 279 20.86 -12.37 -30.57
C GLY A 279 19.86 -13.40 -30.05
N ASP A 280 20.30 -14.38 -29.25
CA ASP A 280 19.42 -15.40 -28.71
C ASP A 280 18.38 -14.81 -27.74
N ARG A 281 17.10 -15.11 -28.01
CA ARG A 281 15.97 -14.62 -27.21
C ARG A 281 15.85 -15.33 -25.86
N SER A 282 16.29 -16.59 -25.79
CA SER A 282 16.22 -17.37 -24.54
C SER A 282 17.17 -16.78 -23.51
N LEU A 283 18.36 -16.36 -23.92
CA LEU A 283 19.30 -15.61 -23.07
C LEU A 283 18.68 -14.30 -22.59
N PHE A 284 18.00 -13.56 -23.47
CA PHE A 284 17.36 -12.32 -23.08
C PHE A 284 16.33 -12.52 -21.95
N TYR A 285 15.36 -13.41 -22.15
CA TYR A 285 14.31 -13.65 -21.15
C TYR A 285 14.87 -14.34 -19.90
N GLY A 286 15.77 -15.28 -20.05
CA GLY A 286 16.38 -16.02 -18.96
C GLY A 286 17.23 -15.12 -18.06
N CYS A 287 18.12 -14.32 -18.63
CA CYS A 287 18.94 -13.36 -17.87
C CYS A 287 18.08 -12.30 -17.19
N LEU A 288 16.97 -11.86 -17.81
CA LEU A 288 16.02 -10.92 -17.19
C LEU A 288 15.45 -11.50 -15.90
N LEU A 289 14.96 -12.74 -15.94
CA LEU A 289 14.41 -13.44 -14.78
C LEU A 289 15.49 -13.69 -13.70
N ILE A 290 16.70 -14.11 -14.09
CA ILE A 290 17.82 -14.28 -13.18
C ILE A 290 18.19 -12.95 -12.52
N GLY A 291 18.24 -11.87 -13.28
CA GLY A 291 18.52 -10.54 -12.73
C GLY A 291 17.47 -10.10 -11.70
N ILE A 292 16.20 -10.30 -11.98
CA ILE A 292 15.11 -10.03 -11.01
C ILE A 292 15.31 -10.87 -9.74
N SER A 293 15.61 -12.16 -9.89
CA SER A 293 15.89 -13.06 -8.77
C SER A 293 17.03 -12.55 -7.91
N MET A 294 18.15 -12.17 -8.52
CA MET A 294 19.31 -11.60 -7.80
C MET A 294 18.91 -10.33 -7.04
N GLY A 295 18.10 -9.46 -7.64
CA GLY A 295 17.57 -8.27 -6.98
C GLY A 295 16.71 -8.59 -5.76
N ILE A 296 15.87 -9.64 -5.82
CA ILE A 296 15.08 -10.11 -4.68
C ILE A 296 16.00 -10.63 -3.59
N PHE A 297 16.96 -11.50 -3.90
CA PHE A 297 17.91 -12.06 -2.94
C PHE A 297 18.72 -10.99 -2.22
N TRP A 298 19.16 -9.95 -2.94
CA TRP A 298 19.97 -8.88 -2.37
C TRP A 298 19.29 -8.17 -1.19
N ARG A 299 17.98 -7.99 -1.24
CA ARG A 299 17.27 -7.25 -0.19
C ARG A 299 16.69 -8.13 0.92
N ILE A 300 16.60 -9.47 0.76
CA ILE A 300 15.89 -10.34 1.72
C ILE A 300 16.38 -10.14 3.14
N ASN A 301 17.71 -10.18 3.37
CA ASN A 301 18.28 -10.07 4.72
C ASN A 301 18.04 -8.68 5.35
N SER A 302 18.07 -7.62 4.55
CA SER A 302 17.78 -6.26 5.05
C SER A 302 16.29 -6.05 5.26
N PHE A 303 15.47 -6.69 4.41
CA PHE A 303 14.02 -6.58 4.49
C PHE A 303 13.45 -7.42 5.65
N PHE A 304 14.07 -8.55 5.96
CA PHE A 304 13.63 -9.46 7.02
C PHE A 304 14.82 -9.83 7.94
N PRO A 305 15.35 -8.85 8.72
CA PRO A 305 16.40 -9.16 9.68
C PRO A 305 15.90 -10.14 10.75
N ASP A 306 16.81 -10.96 11.30
CA ASP A 306 16.48 -11.92 12.33
C ASP A 306 15.80 -11.26 13.54
N ILE A 307 14.69 -11.83 13.98
CA ILE A 307 13.99 -11.40 15.18
C ILE A 307 14.65 -12.07 16.40
N LYS A 308 15.44 -11.30 17.15
CA LYS A 308 16.10 -11.73 18.39
C LYS A 308 15.52 -10.96 19.58
N PRO A 309 15.52 -11.55 20.79
CA PRO A 309 15.04 -10.83 21.97
C PRO A 309 15.76 -9.48 22.20
N SER A 310 17.03 -9.39 21.79
CA SER A 310 17.86 -8.18 21.96
C SER A 310 17.48 -7.04 21.03
N ASN A 311 16.88 -7.32 19.85
CA ASN A 311 16.49 -6.28 18.86
C ASN A 311 14.99 -6.10 18.77
N LEU A 312 14.19 -6.86 19.54
CA LEU A 312 12.74 -6.83 19.50
C LEU A 312 12.21 -5.61 20.27
N ARG A 313 11.67 -4.65 19.54
CA ARG A 313 11.04 -3.46 20.13
C ARG A 313 9.61 -3.76 20.57
N GLN A 314 9.14 -2.98 21.56
CA GLN A 314 7.77 -3.04 22.06
C GLN A 314 6.95 -1.85 21.57
N GLU A 315 5.65 -1.86 21.84
CA GLU A 315 4.70 -0.80 21.43
C GLU A 315 5.13 0.61 21.87
N ALA A 316 5.77 0.74 23.04
CA ALA A 316 6.27 2.03 23.55
C ALA A 316 7.26 2.73 22.58
N ALA A 317 7.96 1.99 21.73
CA ALA A 317 8.87 2.56 20.73
C ALA A 317 8.15 3.02 19.43
N LEU A 318 6.84 2.80 19.30
CA LEU A 318 6.10 3.09 18.08
C LEU A 318 6.10 4.58 17.71
N PRO A 319 5.90 5.55 18.63
CA PRO A 319 5.97 6.97 18.30
C PRO A 319 7.31 7.38 17.71
N ASP A 320 8.42 6.90 18.27
CA ASP A 320 9.78 7.19 17.79
C ASP A 320 10.02 6.61 16.38
N LEU A 321 9.51 5.39 16.13
CA LEU A 321 9.60 4.75 14.82
C LEU A 321 8.80 5.51 13.77
N LEU A 322 7.65 6.06 14.15
CA LEU A 322 6.78 6.84 13.27
C LEU A 322 7.35 8.23 12.97
N ALA A 323 7.99 8.87 13.96
CA ALA A 323 8.58 10.18 13.82
C ALA A 323 9.93 10.18 13.06
N ASN A 324 10.51 9.02 12.78
CA ASN A 324 11.80 8.94 12.08
C ASN A 324 11.66 9.36 10.62
N ILE A 325 12.05 10.59 10.30
CA ILE A 325 11.96 11.22 8.98
C ILE A 325 12.77 10.45 7.91
N ALA A 326 13.90 9.85 8.29
CA ALA A 326 14.79 9.13 7.37
C ALA A 326 14.33 7.69 7.07
N ALA A 327 13.33 7.18 7.78
CA ALA A 327 12.92 5.77 7.69
C ALA A 327 12.37 5.42 6.29
N MET A 328 12.73 4.23 5.85
CA MET A 328 12.22 3.61 4.62
C MET A 328 11.71 2.19 4.93
N PRO A 329 10.84 1.59 4.11
CA PRO A 329 10.37 0.21 4.35
C PRO A 329 11.49 -0.83 4.44
N VAL A 330 12.64 -0.58 3.80
CA VAL A 330 13.83 -1.44 3.90
C VAL A 330 14.52 -1.36 5.26
N ASP A 331 14.33 -0.26 6.02
CA ASP A 331 14.84 -0.11 7.40
C ASP A 331 13.96 -0.87 8.40
N SER A 332 13.71 -2.12 8.12
CA SER A 332 12.85 -3.00 8.87
C SER A 332 13.23 -3.08 10.34
N GLN A 333 12.25 -2.84 11.23
CA GLN A 333 12.46 -2.91 12.67
C GLN A 333 11.65 -4.07 13.25
N PRO A 334 12.28 -5.08 13.88
CA PRO A 334 11.56 -6.11 14.61
C PRO A 334 10.76 -5.49 15.76
N ILE A 335 9.44 -5.76 15.78
CA ILE A 335 8.53 -5.20 16.79
C ILE A 335 7.54 -6.26 17.27
N ARG A 336 7.12 -6.13 18.51
CA ARG A 336 6.02 -6.89 19.09
C ARG A 336 4.94 -5.92 19.54
N LEU A 337 3.76 -6.04 18.92
CA LEU A 337 2.58 -5.26 19.22
C LEU A 337 1.51 -6.15 19.82
N GLN A 338 0.77 -5.62 20.80
CA GLN A 338 -0.37 -6.30 21.41
C GLN A 338 -1.63 -5.53 21.06
N GLY A 339 -2.73 -6.24 20.82
CA GLY A 339 -3.98 -5.57 20.51
C GLY A 339 -5.04 -6.52 20.01
N LYS A 340 -6.15 -5.94 19.56
CA LYS A 340 -7.27 -6.67 18.94
C LYS A 340 -7.06 -6.74 17.43
N LEU A 341 -7.08 -7.95 16.87
CA LEU A 341 -7.03 -8.12 15.41
C LEU A 341 -8.40 -7.79 14.83
N LEU A 342 -8.48 -6.74 14.04
CA LEU A 342 -9.65 -6.35 13.26
C LEU A 342 -9.54 -6.90 11.84
N GLY A 343 -10.67 -6.99 11.14
CA GLY A 343 -10.73 -7.38 9.74
C GLY A 343 -12.01 -8.17 9.43
N ARG A 344 -12.27 -8.30 8.15
CA ARG A 344 -13.38 -9.11 7.65
C ARG A 344 -13.16 -10.58 7.99
N ARG A 345 -14.24 -11.30 8.24
CA ARG A 345 -14.22 -12.75 8.46
C ARG A 345 -14.70 -13.46 7.20
N GLY A 346 -14.35 -14.74 7.09
CA GLY A 346 -14.87 -15.60 6.02
C GLY A 346 -14.20 -15.40 4.66
N ILE A 347 -14.95 -15.67 3.62
CA ILE A 347 -14.45 -15.71 2.24
C ILE A 347 -14.03 -14.33 1.72
N SER A 348 -14.68 -13.29 2.20
CA SER A 348 -14.35 -11.89 1.85
C SER A 348 -12.96 -11.45 2.32
N ASN A 349 -12.27 -12.24 3.13
CA ASN A 349 -10.89 -11.99 3.56
C ASN A 349 -9.98 -13.21 3.34
N TYR A 350 -10.25 -13.98 2.29
CA TYR A 350 -9.56 -15.24 2.02
C TYR A 350 -8.08 -15.06 1.72
N LEU A 351 -7.69 -13.92 1.15
CA LEU A 351 -6.29 -13.54 0.92
C LEU A 351 -5.64 -12.86 2.15
N CYS A 352 -6.33 -12.72 3.26
CA CYS A 352 -5.90 -11.94 4.44
C CYS A 352 -5.63 -10.45 4.12
N GLN A 353 -6.36 -9.91 3.15
CA GLN A 353 -6.18 -8.55 2.66
C GLN A 353 -6.69 -7.47 3.63
N ASP A 354 -7.61 -7.81 4.53
CA ASP A 354 -8.18 -6.91 5.53
C ASP A 354 -7.84 -7.38 6.95
N LEU A 355 -6.57 -7.25 7.33
CA LEU A 355 -6.10 -7.49 8.70
C LEU A 355 -5.52 -6.19 9.25
N ILE A 356 -6.06 -5.73 10.38
CA ILE A 356 -5.67 -4.49 11.04
C ILE A 356 -5.49 -4.81 12.52
N LEU A 357 -4.37 -4.46 13.10
CA LEU A 357 -4.13 -4.57 14.54
C LEU A 357 -4.51 -3.25 15.22
N GLN A 358 -5.49 -3.30 16.09
CA GLN A 358 -5.85 -2.22 16.99
C GLN A 358 -5.01 -2.35 18.24
N THR A 359 -3.96 -1.55 18.36
CA THR A 359 -3.13 -1.46 19.57
C THR A 359 -3.75 -0.47 20.56
N ALA A 360 -3.11 -0.21 21.68
CA ALA A 360 -3.56 0.80 22.62
C ALA A 360 -3.47 2.23 22.04
N THR A 361 -2.54 2.46 21.09
CA THR A 361 -2.23 3.79 20.57
C THR A 361 -2.72 4.03 19.15
N CYS A 362 -2.78 3.00 18.29
CA CYS A 362 -3.12 3.19 16.87
C CYS A 362 -3.66 1.93 16.19
N LEU A 363 -4.12 2.15 14.95
CA LEU A 363 -4.45 1.10 13.99
C LEU A 363 -3.28 0.87 13.04
N VAL A 364 -2.78 -0.36 12.97
CA VAL A 364 -1.68 -0.75 12.09
C VAL A 364 -2.13 -1.86 11.15
N LYS A 365 -1.89 -1.68 9.86
CA LYS A 365 -2.13 -2.72 8.84
C LYS A 365 -1.22 -3.91 9.10
N VAL A 366 -1.77 -5.13 9.03
CA VAL A 366 -1.00 -6.37 9.16
C VAL A 366 -1.01 -7.11 7.83
N HIS A 367 0.17 -7.46 7.35
CA HIS A 367 0.34 -8.38 6.23
C HIS A 367 0.65 -9.78 6.77
N TYR A 368 -0.03 -10.75 6.23
CA TYR A 368 0.16 -12.16 6.55
C TYR A 368 0.25 -12.98 5.27
N PHE A 369 1.32 -13.74 5.13
CA PHE A 369 1.54 -14.63 3.99
C PHE A 369 1.73 -16.07 4.46
N SER A 370 1.07 -17.01 3.81
CA SER A 370 1.43 -18.42 3.92
C SER A 370 2.73 -18.71 3.14
N TRP A 371 3.22 -19.95 3.18
CA TRP A 371 4.48 -20.31 2.53
C TRP A 371 4.44 -20.17 0.99
N LEU A 372 3.27 -20.23 0.36
CA LEU A 372 3.05 -19.89 -1.05
C LEU A 372 2.55 -18.45 -1.25
N GLY A 373 2.85 -17.56 -0.33
CA GLY A 373 2.44 -16.14 -0.38
C GLY A 373 0.94 -15.94 -0.21
N PRO A 374 0.36 -14.91 -0.82
CA PRO A 374 -1.07 -14.63 -0.73
C PRO A 374 -1.94 -15.74 -1.27
N PHE A 375 -1.50 -16.43 -2.34
CA PHE A 375 -2.23 -17.54 -2.94
C PHE A 375 -2.23 -18.78 -2.04
N GLY A 376 -1.20 -18.98 -1.24
CA GLY A 376 -1.17 -20.09 -0.30
C GLY A 376 -2.19 -19.96 0.83
N ASN A 377 -2.65 -18.74 1.11
CA ASN A 377 -3.76 -18.51 2.02
C ASN A 377 -5.07 -19.17 1.51
N LEU A 378 -5.19 -19.43 0.21
CA LEU A 378 -6.33 -20.15 -0.39
C LEU A 378 -6.26 -21.66 -0.13
N LEU A 379 -5.06 -22.24 -0.11
CA LEU A 379 -4.86 -23.69 -0.13
C LEU A 379 -4.88 -24.31 1.28
N PHE A 380 -4.48 -23.57 2.32
CA PHE A 380 -4.27 -24.10 3.67
C PHE A 380 -5.24 -23.51 4.69
N ASN A 381 -6.42 -24.10 4.77
CA ASN A 381 -7.55 -23.58 5.55
C ASN A 381 -7.46 -23.82 7.08
N SER A 382 -6.53 -24.66 7.56
CA SER A 382 -6.51 -25.09 8.97
C SER A 382 -5.91 -24.05 9.94
N ALA A 383 -5.18 -23.05 9.45
CA ALA A 383 -4.50 -22.03 10.27
C ALA A 383 -4.71 -20.61 9.72
N HIS A 384 -5.91 -20.30 9.25
CA HIS A 384 -6.18 -19.01 8.59
C HIS A 384 -6.39 -17.88 9.62
N PRO A 385 -5.63 -16.77 9.57
CA PRO A 385 -5.73 -15.71 10.58
C PRO A 385 -7.08 -14.98 10.59
N ASN A 386 -7.87 -15.02 9.51
CA ASN A 386 -9.20 -14.42 9.52
C ASN A 386 -10.17 -15.08 10.53
N GLN A 387 -9.86 -16.32 10.97
CA GLN A 387 -10.64 -17.01 12.01
C GLN A 387 -10.43 -16.41 13.41
N ILE A 388 -9.30 -15.72 13.60
CA ILE A 388 -8.98 -15.03 14.86
C ILE A 388 -9.29 -13.53 14.81
N ALA A 389 -9.90 -13.05 13.73
CA ALA A 389 -10.40 -11.69 13.67
C ALA A 389 -11.34 -11.40 14.86
N GLN A 390 -11.27 -10.20 15.41
CA GLN A 390 -11.94 -9.72 16.60
C GLN A 390 -11.43 -10.33 17.93
N ARG A 391 -10.28 -11.02 17.92
CA ARG A 391 -9.63 -11.54 19.14
C ARG A 391 -8.41 -10.71 19.52
N ALA A 392 -8.10 -10.70 20.81
CA ALA A 392 -6.85 -10.14 21.30
C ALA A 392 -5.68 -11.08 20.94
N ILE A 393 -4.63 -10.48 20.37
CA ILE A 393 -3.44 -11.19 19.91
C ILE A 393 -2.17 -10.37 20.22
N ALA A 394 -1.03 -11.07 20.23
CA ALA A 394 0.28 -10.45 20.11
C ALA A 394 0.84 -10.74 18.72
N ALA A 395 1.09 -9.69 17.95
CA ALA A 395 1.73 -9.76 16.64
C ALA A 395 3.21 -9.45 16.78
N THR A 396 4.07 -10.37 16.34
CA THR A 396 5.52 -10.15 16.23
C THR A 396 5.86 -10.14 14.75
N GLY A 397 6.70 -9.21 14.32
CA GLY A 397 7.06 -9.08 12.92
C GLY A 397 7.92 -7.85 12.65
N TRP A 398 7.96 -7.45 11.40
CA TRP A 398 8.80 -6.35 10.90
C TRP A 398 7.93 -5.12 10.66
N PHE A 399 8.17 -4.07 11.44
CA PHE A 399 7.53 -2.78 11.26
C PHE A 399 8.10 -2.07 10.04
N ARG A 400 7.21 -1.52 9.21
CA ARG A 400 7.54 -0.80 7.98
C ARG A 400 7.03 0.63 8.04
N ARG A 401 7.96 1.57 7.98
CA ARG A 401 7.65 2.99 7.81
C ARG A 401 7.77 3.36 6.34
N GLY A 402 6.68 3.68 5.72
CA GLY A 402 6.58 4.16 4.35
C GLY A 402 5.47 5.19 4.23
N ALA A 403 4.98 5.43 3.04
CA ALA A 403 3.83 6.31 2.78
C ALA A 403 2.54 5.80 3.46
N THR A 404 2.41 4.50 3.62
CA THR A 404 1.52 3.83 4.56
C THR A 404 2.36 3.10 5.60
N ILE A 405 1.78 2.80 6.73
CA ILE A 405 2.43 2.13 7.86
C ILE A 405 1.85 0.72 7.96
N TRP A 406 2.72 -0.29 8.04
CA TRP A 406 2.28 -1.67 8.21
C TRP A 406 3.30 -2.52 8.97
N ILE A 407 2.85 -3.67 9.42
CA ILE A 407 3.68 -4.73 9.96
C ILE A 407 3.58 -5.96 9.06
N ASP A 408 4.73 -6.48 8.61
CA ASP A 408 4.80 -7.82 8.02
C ASP A 408 4.89 -8.81 9.17
N ALA A 409 3.83 -9.57 9.42
CA ALA A 409 3.78 -10.49 10.54
C ALA A 409 4.77 -11.64 10.33
N ASP A 410 5.48 -12.03 11.38
CA ASP A 410 6.18 -13.29 11.50
C ASP A 410 5.30 -14.29 12.26
N THR A 411 4.82 -13.88 13.43
CA THR A 411 3.92 -14.69 14.25
C THR A 411 2.76 -13.87 14.81
N LEU A 412 1.56 -14.49 14.81
CA LEU A 412 0.38 -13.97 15.48
C LEU A 412 0.03 -14.96 16.60
N ARG A 413 0.19 -14.56 17.85
CA ARG A 413 -0.08 -15.40 19.02
C ARG A 413 -1.37 -14.97 19.69
N THR A 414 -2.31 -15.91 19.86
CA THR A 414 -3.55 -15.69 20.62
C THR A 414 -3.30 -15.78 22.12
N GLN A 415 -4.20 -15.23 22.92
CA GLN A 415 -4.16 -15.38 24.38
C GLN A 415 -4.21 -16.85 24.84
N ALA A 416 -4.88 -17.72 24.06
CA ALA A 416 -4.93 -19.16 24.33
C ALA A 416 -3.63 -19.91 23.94
N GLY A 417 -2.57 -19.18 23.56
CA GLY A 417 -1.27 -19.75 23.21
C GLY A 417 -1.15 -20.29 21.78
N LYS A 418 -2.22 -20.32 20.97
CA LYS A 418 -2.14 -20.74 19.56
C LYS A 418 -1.35 -19.75 18.76
N ILE A 419 -0.38 -20.24 17.98
CA ILE A 419 0.52 -19.45 17.13
C ILE A 419 0.13 -19.67 15.66
N TYR A 420 0.00 -18.55 14.93
CA TYR A 420 -0.16 -18.51 13.47
C TYR A 420 1.13 -17.94 12.89
N GLN A 421 1.88 -18.77 12.18
CA GLN A 421 3.16 -18.37 11.59
C GLN A 421 2.94 -17.85 10.18
N SER A 422 3.54 -16.73 9.88
CA SER A 422 3.62 -16.16 8.54
C SER A 422 4.99 -16.44 7.93
N TRP A 423 5.06 -16.50 6.61
CA TRP A 423 6.21 -17.03 5.89
C TRP A 423 6.83 -16.01 4.92
N HIS A 424 6.81 -14.72 5.27
CA HIS A 424 7.34 -13.64 4.41
C HIS A 424 8.76 -13.89 3.87
N PRO A 425 9.78 -14.22 4.69
CA PRO A 425 11.13 -14.47 4.18
C PRO A 425 11.17 -15.69 3.26
N ILE A 426 10.50 -16.77 3.64
CA ILE A 426 10.47 -18.04 2.89
C ILE A 426 9.75 -17.84 1.55
N TRP A 427 8.62 -17.12 1.53
CA TRP A 427 7.94 -16.78 0.30
C TRP A 427 8.82 -15.96 -0.65
N SER A 428 9.53 -14.96 -0.11
CA SER A 428 10.44 -14.13 -0.90
C SER A 428 11.60 -14.94 -1.47
N THR A 429 12.16 -15.87 -0.67
CA THR A 429 13.21 -16.80 -1.11
C THR A 429 12.69 -17.76 -2.18
N PHE A 430 11.51 -18.36 -1.96
CA PHE A 430 10.87 -19.25 -2.92
C PHE A 430 10.64 -18.54 -4.27
N LEU A 431 10.11 -17.31 -4.24
CA LEU A 431 9.89 -16.52 -5.45
C LEU A 431 11.21 -16.25 -6.20
N ALA A 432 12.27 -15.91 -5.49
CA ALA A 432 13.58 -15.69 -6.08
C ALA A 432 14.14 -16.96 -6.72
N VAL A 433 14.11 -18.10 -6.01
CA VAL A 433 14.58 -19.39 -6.54
C VAL A 433 13.76 -19.83 -7.75
N ALA A 434 12.43 -19.74 -7.67
CA ALA A 434 11.53 -20.12 -8.77
C ALA A 434 11.80 -19.25 -10.02
N THR A 435 12.00 -17.94 -9.83
CA THR A 435 12.29 -17.01 -10.94
C THR A 435 13.64 -17.31 -11.56
N ALA A 436 14.69 -17.60 -10.76
CA ALA A 436 16.00 -17.99 -11.27
C ALA A 436 15.94 -19.33 -12.01
N GLY A 437 15.27 -20.35 -11.42
CA GLY A 437 15.12 -21.67 -12.02
C GLY A 437 14.36 -21.63 -13.35
N TRP A 438 13.30 -20.81 -13.41
CA TRP A 438 12.57 -20.59 -14.66
C TRP A 438 13.43 -19.89 -15.72
N GLY A 439 14.22 -18.90 -15.31
CA GLY A 439 15.17 -18.23 -16.20
C GLY A 439 16.23 -19.18 -16.76
N ALA A 440 16.83 -19.99 -15.89
CA ALA A 440 17.80 -21.02 -16.29
C ALA A 440 17.17 -22.07 -17.23
N TYR A 441 15.93 -22.50 -16.96
CA TYR A 441 15.18 -23.43 -17.82
C TYR A 441 14.92 -22.86 -19.22
N ILE A 442 14.55 -21.58 -19.33
CA ILE A 442 14.35 -20.91 -20.62
C ILE A 442 15.65 -20.92 -21.42
N ILE A 443 16.79 -20.59 -20.81
CA ILE A 443 18.12 -20.61 -21.47
C ILE A 443 18.45 -22.03 -21.92
N TYR A 444 18.28 -23.02 -21.06
CA TYR A 444 18.57 -24.42 -21.38
C TYR A 444 17.74 -24.97 -22.54
N ARG A 445 16.45 -24.58 -22.64
CA ARG A 445 15.53 -25.07 -23.67
C ARG A 445 15.67 -24.30 -25.00
N GLY A 446 16.18 -23.10 -24.98
CA GLY A 446 16.21 -22.22 -26.14
C GLY A 446 17.59 -22.14 -26.82
N GLY A 447 18.67 -22.60 -26.16
CA GLY A 447 20.05 -22.61 -26.66
C GLY A 447 20.40 -23.78 -27.59
#